data_8b60ba5ee0a10e684e6fc6b19a91df74
#
_entry.id   8b60ba5ee0a10e684e6fc6b19a91df74
#
_cell.length_a   1.000
_cell.length_b   1.000
_cell.length_c   1.000
_cell.angle_alpha   90.00
_cell.angle_beta   90.00
_cell.angle_gamma   90.00
#
_symmetry.space_group_name_H-M   'P 1'
#
loop_
_entity.id
_entity.type
_entity.pdbx_description
1 polymer ?
#
loop_
_entity_poly.entity_id
_entity_poly.type
_entity_poly.pdbx_seq_one_letter_code
_entity_poly.pdbx_strand_id
1 'polypeptide(L)'
;MEYAPEQASILDTLGYIAFLQNDYEAAAEALGKAYELSHNINIGIRYAKALYMQGSLTQFSTVLQQLKQKHANDPQLHQLDALILPTSVKKS
;
A
#
# COMPACT_ATOMS: atom_id res chain seq x y z
N MET A 1 10.59 -16.43 -16.12
CA MET A 1 11.55 -16.04 -15.31
C MET A 1 11.08 -15.80 -13.95
N GLU A 2 11.78 -16.14 -13.02
CA GLU A 2 11.31 -15.95 -11.77
C GLU A 2 12.12 -14.93 -11.09
N TYR A 3 11.66 -14.46 -10.00
CA TYR A 3 12.35 -13.45 -9.25
C TYR A 3 12.68 -13.99 -7.88
N ALA A 4 13.72 -13.45 -7.29
CA ALA A 4 14.11 -13.87 -5.97
C ALA A 4 13.16 -13.26 -4.93
N PRO A 5 12.71 -14.04 -3.95
CA PRO A 5 11.82 -13.50 -2.93
C PRO A 5 12.42 -12.31 -2.21
N GLU A 6 13.73 -12.26 -2.08
CA GLU A 6 14.34 -11.17 -1.36
C GLU A 6 14.28 -9.86 -2.13
N GLN A 7 14.02 -9.90 -3.45
CA GLN A 7 13.85 -8.66 -4.17
C GLN A 7 12.64 -7.88 -3.67
N ALA A 8 11.54 -8.58 -3.47
CA ALA A 8 10.36 -7.90 -2.92
C ALA A 8 10.63 -7.37 -1.54
N SER A 9 11.36 -8.15 -0.75
CA SER A 9 11.68 -7.74 0.60
C SER A 9 12.55 -6.49 0.63
N ILE A 10 13.54 -6.44 -0.24
CA ILE A 10 14.42 -5.28 -0.33
C ILE A 10 13.63 -4.05 -0.77
N LEU A 11 12.80 -4.22 -1.79
CA LEU A 11 11.99 -3.09 -2.27
C LEU A 11 11.01 -2.63 -1.20
N ASP A 12 10.44 -3.56 -0.46
CA ASP A 12 9.54 -3.20 0.63
C ASP A 12 10.27 -2.37 1.68
N THR A 13 11.48 -2.79 2.03
CA THR A 13 12.27 -2.06 3.00
C THR A 13 12.62 -0.66 2.50
N LEU A 14 13.07 -0.58 1.24
CA LEU A 14 13.40 0.71 0.68
C LEU A 14 12.19 1.63 0.61
N GLY A 15 11.05 1.07 0.24
CA GLY A 15 9.83 1.85 0.20
C GLY A 15 9.40 2.32 1.57
N TYR A 16 9.56 1.46 2.56
CA TYR A 16 9.20 1.83 3.91
C TYR A 16 10.09 2.96 4.44
N ILE A 17 11.39 2.87 4.16
CA ILE A 17 12.31 3.92 4.56
C ILE A 17 11.93 5.25 3.89
N ALA A 18 11.64 5.20 2.59
CA ALA A 18 11.23 6.40 1.88
C ALA A 18 9.95 6.97 2.49
N PHE A 19 9.03 6.09 2.86
CA PHE A 19 7.78 6.50 3.47
C PHE A 19 8.04 7.25 4.78
N LEU A 20 8.95 6.72 5.59
CA LEU A 20 9.28 7.36 6.85
C LEU A 20 9.96 8.71 6.65
N GLN A 21 10.63 8.88 5.52
CA GLN A 21 11.26 10.14 5.20
C GLN A 21 10.32 11.11 4.50
N ASN A 22 9.07 10.74 4.39
CA ASN A 22 8.05 11.53 3.72
C ASN A 22 8.28 11.65 2.22
N ASP A 23 9.06 10.75 1.66
CA ASP A 23 9.27 10.70 0.21
C ASP A 23 8.27 9.71 -0.36
N TYR A 24 7.03 10.16 -0.46
CA TYR A 24 5.95 9.25 -0.80
C TYR A 24 5.98 8.78 -2.25
N GLU A 25 6.57 9.58 -3.12
CA GLU A 25 6.70 9.17 -4.50
C GLU A 25 7.65 7.97 -4.62
N ALA A 26 8.81 8.07 -3.98
CA ALA A 26 9.76 6.96 -3.99
C ALA A 26 9.18 5.76 -3.27
N ALA A 27 8.46 6.01 -2.18
CA ALA A 27 7.84 4.93 -1.42
C ALA A 27 6.84 4.17 -2.29
N ALA A 28 5.97 4.91 -2.98
CA ALA A 28 4.97 4.27 -3.82
C ALA A 28 5.61 3.48 -4.94
N GLU A 29 6.67 3.99 -5.52
CA GLU A 29 7.34 3.31 -6.60
C GLU A 29 7.94 1.99 -6.12
N ALA A 30 8.69 2.03 -5.04
CA ALA A 30 9.33 0.82 -4.52
C ALA A 30 8.31 -0.18 -4.02
N LEU A 31 7.31 0.31 -3.28
CA LEU A 31 6.30 -0.59 -2.72
C LEU A 31 5.42 -1.19 -3.81
N GLY A 32 5.15 -0.41 -4.87
CA GLY A 32 4.39 -0.94 -5.98
C GLY A 32 5.09 -2.11 -6.63
N LYS A 33 6.40 -1.98 -6.84
CA LYS A 33 7.17 -3.08 -7.42
C LYS A 33 7.22 -4.27 -6.48
N ALA A 34 7.39 -4.00 -5.20
CA ALA A 34 7.41 -5.08 -4.22
C ALA A 34 6.10 -5.85 -4.22
N TYR A 35 5.00 -5.11 -4.32
CA TYR A 35 3.70 -5.76 -4.35
C TYR A 35 3.52 -6.59 -5.62
N GLU A 36 3.97 -6.08 -6.76
CA GLU A 36 3.87 -6.83 -8.00
C GLU A 36 4.63 -8.14 -7.92
N LEU A 37 5.76 -8.13 -7.24
CA LEU A 37 6.58 -9.33 -7.13
C LEU A 37 6.03 -10.33 -6.12
N SER A 38 5.45 -9.85 -5.05
CA SER A 38 5.10 -10.71 -3.94
C SER A 38 3.61 -10.95 -3.76
N HIS A 39 2.79 -9.99 -4.19
CA HIS A 39 1.34 -10.01 -3.93
C HIS A 39 1.04 -10.15 -2.43
N ASN A 40 1.94 -9.66 -1.60
CA ASN A 40 1.78 -9.73 -0.15
C ASN A 40 0.86 -8.62 0.31
N ILE A 41 -0.15 -8.97 1.09
CA ILE A 41 -1.13 -7.99 1.50
C ILE A 41 -0.51 -6.86 2.33
N ASN A 42 0.46 -7.18 3.18
CA ASN A 42 1.09 -6.12 3.98
C ASN A 42 1.81 -5.11 3.11
N ILE A 43 2.48 -5.59 2.07
CA ILE A 43 3.15 -4.71 1.14
C ILE A 43 2.13 -3.91 0.36
N GLY A 44 1.04 -4.56 -0.04
CA GLY A 44 -0.02 -3.85 -0.75
C GLY A 44 -0.61 -2.73 0.07
N ILE A 45 -0.79 -2.97 1.37
CA ILE A 45 -1.32 -1.95 2.26
C ILE A 45 -0.35 -0.77 2.36
N ARG A 46 0.94 -1.06 2.50
CA ARG A 46 1.93 0.01 2.54
C ARG A 46 1.95 0.80 1.23
N TYR A 47 1.83 0.09 0.12
CA TYR A 47 1.77 0.73 -1.18
C TYR A 47 0.58 1.67 -1.26
N ALA A 48 -0.59 1.19 -0.84
CA ALA A 48 -1.78 2.01 -0.85
C ALA A 48 -1.62 3.24 0.03
N LYS A 49 -1.04 3.06 1.22
CA LYS A 49 -0.81 4.19 2.10
C LYS A 49 0.09 5.23 1.46
N ALA A 50 1.15 4.78 0.77
CA ALA A 50 2.05 5.70 0.11
C ALA A 50 1.34 6.46 -1.00
N LEU A 51 0.49 5.79 -1.76
CA LEU A 51 -0.28 6.45 -2.80
C LEU A 51 -1.21 7.49 -2.20
N TYR A 52 -1.84 7.15 -1.09
CA TYR A 52 -2.75 8.07 -0.43
C TYR A 52 -2.00 9.32 0.03
N MET A 53 -0.85 9.13 0.65
CA MET A 53 -0.06 10.25 1.15
C MET A 53 0.51 11.08 0.02
N GLN A 54 0.78 10.45 -1.11
CA GLN A 54 1.28 11.15 -2.28
C GLN A 54 0.20 11.98 -2.95
N GLY A 55 -1.05 11.67 -2.69
CA GLY A 55 -2.16 12.36 -3.32
C GLY A 55 -2.67 11.66 -4.57
N SER A 56 -2.14 10.49 -4.89
CA SER A 56 -2.57 9.75 -6.07
C SER A 56 -3.81 8.94 -5.74
N LEU A 57 -4.92 9.63 -5.54
CA LEU A 57 -6.12 9.00 -5.03
C LEU A 57 -6.74 8.01 -5.99
N THR A 58 -6.62 8.26 -7.29
CA THR A 58 -7.14 7.32 -8.28
C THR A 58 -6.41 5.99 -8.18
N GLN A 59 -5.09 6.05 -8.12
CA GLN A 59 -4.31 4.82 -7.98
C GLN A 59 -4.57 4.17 -6.63
N PHE A 60 -4.69 4.97 -5.58
CA PHE A 60 -5.02 4.44 -4.27
C PHE A 60 -6.32 3.64 -4.32
N SER A 61 -7.32 4.19 -4.97
CA SER A 61 -8.61 3.54 -5.08
C SER A 61 -8.50 2.22 -5.83
N THR A 62 -7.75 2.22 -6.92
CA THR A 62 -7.56 1.01 -7.70
C THR A 62 -6.87 -0.08 -6.89
N VAL A 63 -5.81 0.29 -6.19
CA VAL A 63 -5.08 -0.68 -5.38
C VAL A 63 -5.96 -1.20 -4.24
N LEU A 64 -6.70 -0.30 -3.63
CA LEU A 64 -7.60 -0.70 -2.54
C LEU A 64 -8.62 -1.71 -3.03
N GLN A 65 -9.20 -1.48 -4.20
CA GLN A 65 -10.14 -2.42 -4.76
C GLN A 65 -9.51 -3.77 -5.01
N GLN A 66 -8.31 -3.77 -5.56
CA GLN A 66 -7.60 -5.02 -5.82
C GLN A 66 -7.35 -5.78 -4.52
N LEU A 67 -6.95 -5.06 -3.49
CA LEU A 67 -6.71 -5.70 -2.20
C LEU A 67 -7.98 -6.28 -1.63
N LYS A 68 -9.08 -5.56 -1.75
CA LYS A 68 -10.35 -6.06 -1.24
C LYS A 68 -10.82 -7.27 -2.01
N GLN A 69 -10.56 -7.32 -3.30
CA GLN A 69 -10.95 -8.48 -4.08
C GLN A 69 -10.14 -9.71 -3.73
N LYS A 70 -8.85 -9.52 -3.52
CA LYS A 70 -7.99 -10.66 -3.24
C LYS A 70 -8.01 -11.08 -1.78
N HIS A 71 -8.27 -10.13 -0.89
CA HIS A 71 -8.20 -10.39 0.54
C HIS A 71 -9.45 -9.86 1.23
N ALA A 72 -10.59 -10.23 0.69
CA ALA A 72 -11.87 -9.61 1.09
C ALA A 72 -12.10 -9.61 2.58
N ASN A 73 -11.73 -10.66 3.26
CA ASN A 73 -12.03 -10.77 4.68
C ASN A 73 -10.85 -10.47 5.59
N ASP A 74 -9.81 -9.89 5.02
CA ASP A 74 -8.62 -9.64 5.83
C ASP A 74 -8.80 -8.38 6.65
N PRO A 75 -8.70 -8.49 7.98
CA PRO A 75 -8.90 -7.32 8.83
C PRO A 75 -7.85 -6.25 8.66
N GLN A 76 -6.71 -6.56 8.06
CA GLN A 76 -5.69 -5.55 7.85
C GLN A 76 -6.16 -4.46 6.90
N LEU A 77 -7.14 -4.74 6.06
CA LEU A 77 -7.66 -3.73 5.15
C LEU A 77 -8.36 -2.61 5.89
N HIS A 78 -8.75 -2.84 7.11
CA HIS A 78 -9.40 -1.80 7.90
C HIS A 78 -8.48 -0.60 8.11
N GLN A 79 -7.17 -0.81 8.05
CA GLN A 79 -6.23 0.28 8.16
C GLN A 79 -6.43 1.29 7.05
N LEU A 80 -6.72 0.81 5.86
CA LEU A 80 -6.93 1.70 4.72
C LEU A 80 -8.27 2.40 4.81
N ASP A 81 -9.28 1.71 5.28
CA ASP A 81 -10.56 2.35 5.49
C ASP A 81 -10.45 3.48 6.49
N ALA A 82 -9.63 3.29 7.50
CA ALA A 82 -9.45 4.33 8.50
C ALA A 82 -8.82 5.58 7.91
N LEU A 83 -8.00 5.44 6.88
CA LEU A 83 -7.41 6.60 6.22
C LEU A 83 -8.47 7.41 5.50
N ILE A 84 -9.47 6.73 4.96
CA ILE A 84 -10.46 7.41 4.14
C ILE A 84 -11.62 7.95 4.95
N LEU A 85 -11.99 7.22 5.99
CA LEU A 85 -13.22 7.52 6.70
C LEU A 85 -13.08 8.23 8.04
N PRO A 86 -11.92 8.58 8.49
CA PRO A 86 -11.74 8.98 9.87
C PRO A 86 -12.63 10.12 10.30
N THR A 87 -12.77 11.11 9.47
CA THR A 87 -13.57 12.24 9.89
C THR A 87 -15.04 12.04 9.61
N SER A 88 -15.35 11.46 8.52
CA SER A 88 -16.74 11.31 8.17
C SER A 88 -17.45 10.46 9.18
N VAL A 89 -16.75 9.58 9.76
CA VAL A 89 -17.36 8.71 10.71
C VAL A 89 -17.69 9.41 11.99
N LYS A 90 -16.89 10.30 12.35
CA LYS A 90 -17.14 10.82 13.54
C LYS A 90 -18.16 11.68 13.62
N LYS A 91 -18.49 12.05 13.28
CA LYS A 91 -19.37 12.76 13.54
C LYS A 91 -20.41 12.44 13.74
N SER A 92 -20.58 11.92 13.67
CA SER A 92 -21.39 11.66 13.83
C SER A 92 -21.84 11.69 14.17
#